data_b13415b40eb4973fb13969de66c71603
#
_entry.id   b13415b40eb4973fb13969de66c71603
#
_cell.length_a   1.000
_cell.length_b   1.000
_cell.length_c   1.000
_cell.angle_alpha   90.00
_cell.angle_beta   90.00
_cell.angle_gamma   90.00
#
_symmetry.space_group_name_H-M   'P 1'
#
loop_
_entity.id
_entity.type
_entity.pdbx_description
1 polymer ?
#
loop_
_entity_poly.entity_id
_entity_poly.type
_entity_poly.pdbx_seq_one_letter_code
_entity_poly.pdbx_strand_id
1 'polypeptide(L)'
;MTIKSRIAKAAAATAVAGAALFTLVGTAPAAQAAPSGCNAGGLCVYWNANYGGGVQTVYQDNNDLSQYTNFAHSQGGSAFNNGNSCNVVVYADKNAQGQGWILYRGQGWTLIGDNLPTILSNRWCTV
;
A
#
# COMPACT_ATOMS: atom_id res chain seq x y z
N MET A 1 -11.24 -3.45 -4.43
CA MET A 1 -9.92 -2.97 -4.36
C MET A 1 -8.94 -4.03 -4.04
N THR A 2 -7.83 -4.00 -4.66
CA THR A 2 -6.88 -5.09 -4.52
C THR A 2 -6.31 -5.24 -3.13
N ILE A 3 -6.46 -4.25 -2.31
CA ILE A 3 -6.04 -4.35 -0.96
C ILE A 3 -6.62 -5.50 -0.27
N LYS A 4 -7.89 -5.64 -0.33
CA LYS A 4 -8.52 -6.70 0.37
C LYS A 4 -8.11 -8.01 -0.13
N SER A 5 -8.03 -8.14 -1.40
CA SER A 5 -7.70 -9.45 -1.91
C SER A 5 -6.31 -9.84 -1.51
N ARG A 6 -5.41 -8.89 -1.40
CA ARG A 6 -4.11 -9.26 -0.99
C ARG A 6 -4.06 -9.74 0.38
N ILE A 7 -4.75 -9.11 1.24
CA ILE A 7 -4.76 -9.54 2.59
C ILE A 7 -5.34 -10.90 2.72
N ALA A 8 -6.41 -11.12 2.04
CA ALA A 8 -7.03 -12.41 2.09
C ALA A 8 -6.11 -13.47 1.59
N LYS A 9 -5.39 -13.17 0.56
CA LYS A 9 -4.53 -14.12 0.02
C LYS A 9 -3.46 -14.49 0.92
N ALA A 10 -2.91 -13.56 1.57
CA ALA A 10 -1.87 -13.86 2.47
C ALA A 10 -2.35 -14.80 3.51
N ALA A 11 -3.51 -14.60 3.94
CA ALA A 11 -4.00 -15.45 4.96
C ALA A 11 -4.16 -16.81 4.46
N ALA A 12 -4.63 -16.89 3.31
CA ALA A 12 -4.89 -18.21 2.83
C ALA A 12 -3.67 -18.95 2.73
N ALA A 13 -2.75 -18.32 2.33
CA ALA A 13 -1.61 -19.04 2.10
C ALA A 13 -1.27 -19.79 3.19
N THR A 14 -1.66 -19.55 3.97
CA THR A 14 -1.22 -20.30 4.84
C THR A 14 -1.80 -21.25 5.26
N ALA A 15 -2.38 -21.27 5.04
CA ALA A 15 -2.92 -22.18 5.46
C ALA A 15 -2.40 -23.23 5.43
N VAL A 16 -2.03 -23.37 5.09
CA VAL A 16 -1.68 -24.27 5.06
C VAL A 16 -1.28 -24.85 5.66
N ALA A 17 -1.24 -25.14 5.59
CA ALA A 17 -0.86 -25.69 6.09
C ALA A 17 -0.88 -26.18 6.96
N GLY A 18 -1.05 -26.22 7.11
CA GLY A 18 -1.14 -26.60 7.80
C GLY A 18 -0.66 -27.01 8.53
N ALA A 19 -0.46 -27.18 8.43
CA ALA A 19 -0.12 -27.45 9.10
C ALA A 19 0.29 -26.98 9.82
N ALA A 20 0.45 -26.85 9.70
CA ALA A 20 0.82 -26.42 10.35
C ALA A 20 0.56 -25.64 10.96
N LEU A 21 0.21 -25.47 11.00
CA LEU A 21 0.01 -24.82 11.47
C LEU A 21 0.20 -24.35 12.44
N PHE A 22 0.28 -24.34 12.62
CA PHE A 22 0.47 -23.85 13.42
C PHE A 22 1.02 -22.99 13.79
N THR A 23 1.06 -22.75 13.61
CA THR A 23 1.84 -22.11 14.02
C THR A 23 1.95 -20.92 13.53
N LEU A 24 1.67 -20.62 12.77
CA LEU A 24 1.82 -19.56 12.24
C LEU A 24 1.11 -18.59 12.79
N VAL A 25 0.61 -18.83 13.60
CA VAL A 25 -0.11 -18.02 14.24
C VAL A 25 0.49 -16.80 14.59
N GLY A 26 -0.09 -15.69 14.56
CA GLY A 26 0.45 -14.45 14.98
C GLY A 26 1.57 -13.93 14.16
N THR A 27 1.91 -14.63 13.14
CA THR A 27 3.00 -14.21 12.35
C THR A 27 2.55 -13.19 11.35
N ALA A 28 3.22 -12.09 11.26
CA ALA A 28 2.93 -11.12 10.24
C ALA A 28 3.41 -11.64 8.89
N PRO A 29 2.79 -11.24 7.82
CA PRO A 29 3.28 -11.59 6.50
C PRO A 29 4.71 -11.07 6.35
N ALA A 30 5.53 -11.84 5.68
CA ALA A 30 6.88 -11.40 5.41
C ALA A 30 6.85 -10.17 4.52
N ALA A 31 7.75 -9.25 4.77
CA ALA A 31 7.86 -8.07 3.92
C ALA A 31 8.36 -8.50 2.55
N GLN A 32 7.80 -7.88 1.54
CA GLN A 32 8.25 -8.10 0.17
C GLN A 32 9.45 -7.21 -0.10
N ALA A 33 10.30 -7.60 -1.03
CA ALA A 33 11.35 -6.73 -1.50
C ALA A 33 10.73 -5.53 -2.18
N ALA A 34 11.26 -4.36 -1.93
CA ALA A 34 10.72 -3.15 -2.52
C ALA A 34 10.93 -3.17 -4.03
N PRO A 35 9.93 -2.76 -4.80
CA PRO A 35 10.11 -2.70 -6.23
C PRO A 35 11.08 -1.58 -6.61
N SER A 36 11.57 -1.66 -7.82
CA SER A 36 12.54 -0.70 -8.34
C SER A 36 12.01 0.72 -8.23
N GLY A 37 12.88 1.61 -7.79
CA GLY A 37 12.52 3.02 -7.70
C GLY A 37 11.83 3.43 -6.42
N CYS A 38 11.54 2.49 -5.54
CA CYS A 38 10.86 2.83 -4.29
C CYS A 38 11.89 2.95 -3.16
N ASN A 39 12.23 4.16 -2.81
CA ASN A 39 13.26 4.40 -1.81
C ASN A 39 12.81 4.03 -0.41
N ALA A 40 13.76 3.66 0.43
CA ALA A 40 13.47 3.31 1.80
C ALA A 40 12.83 4.49 2.55
N GLY A 41 11.89 4.18 3.37
CA GLY A 41 11.17 5.18 4.16
C GLY A 41 9.94 5.73 3.47
N GLY A 42 9.67 5.36 2.24
CA GLY A 42 8.65 6.01 1.44
C GLY A 42 7.41 5.20 1.14
N LEU A 43 6.37 5.92 0.87
CA LEU A 43 5.16 5.40 0.24
C LEU A 43 5.28 5.72 -1.24
N CYS A 44 5.33 4.71 -2.06
CA CYS A 44 5.57 4.84 -3.50
C CYS A 44 4.30 4.53 -4.26
N VAL A 45 3.97 5.40 -5.20
CA VAL A 45 2.84 5.17 -6.10
C VAL A 45 3.35 5.23 -7.53
N TYR A 46 3.07 4.17 -8.28
CA TYR A 46 3.51 4.01 -9.64
C TYR A 46 2.37 4.31 -10.59
N TRP A 47 2.73 4.85 -11.75
CA TRP A 47 1.72 5.24 -12.73
C TRP A 47 0.97 4.03 -13.30
N ASN A 48 1.67 2.91 -13.46
CA ASN A 48 1.08 1.71 -14.03
C ASN A 48 0.95 0.60 -12.99
N ALA A 49 0.19 -0.42 -13.32
CA ALA A 49 0.09 -1.61 -12.50
C ALA A 49 1.43 -2.32 -12.43
N ASN A 50 1.55 -3.19 -11.46
CA ASN A 50 2.73 -4.05 -11.28
C ASN A 50 4.02 -3.25 -11.12
N TYR A 51 3.92 -2.09 -10.47
CA TYR A 51 5.06 -1.23 -10.17
C TYR A 51 5.77 -0.75 -11.42
N GLY A 52 4.99 -0.50 -12.46
CA GLY A 52 5.52 -0.01 -13.72
C GLY A 52 5.34 1.48 -13.88
N GLY A 53 6.01 2.03 -14.88
CA GLY A 53 5.92 3.45 -15.17
C GLY A 53 6.70 4.28 -14.16
N GLY A 54 6.46 5.56 -14.20
CA GLY A 54 7.14 6.47 -13.28
C GLY A 54 6.61 6.31 -11.87
N VAL A 55 7.47 6.56 -10.89
CA VAL A 55 7.11 6.45 -9.49
C VAL A 55 7.26 7.79 -8.80
N GLN A 56 6.34 8.07 -7.89
CA GLN A 56 6.43 9.22 -7.00
C GLN A 56 6.38 8.71 -5.56
N THR A 57 7.15 9.32 -4.68
CA THR A 57 7.32 8.83 -3.31
C THR A 57 7.13 9.96 -2.32
N VAL A 58 6.41 9.67 -1.24
CA VAL A 58 6.30 10.61 -0.12
C VAL A 58 6.76 9.94 1.16
N TYR A 59 7.31 10.72 2.07
CA TYR A 59 8.00 10.18 3.24
C TYR A 59 7.38 10.59 4.56
N GLN A 60 6.35 11.40 4.53
CA GLN A 60 5.72 11.89 5.75
C GLN A 60 4.22 12.03 5.55
N ASP A 61 3.52 12.48 6.57
CA ASP A 61 2.10 12.73 6.46
C ASP A 61 1.85 13.89 5.50
N ASN A 62 0.82 13.78 4.69
CA ASN A 62 0.47 14.81 3.73
C ASN A 62 -1.03 15.05 3.77
N ASN A 63 -1.40 16.31 3.80
CA ASN A 63 -2.81 16.70 3.76
C ASN A 63 -3.33 16.88 2.34
N ASP A 64 -2.45 17.09 1.39
CA ASP A 64 -2.87 17.37 0.02
C ASP A 64 -1.81 16.84 -0.94
N LEU A 65 -2.15 15.75 -1.62
CA LEU A 65 -1.27 15.13 -2.60
C LEU A 65 -1.72 15.42 -4.03
N SER A 66 -2.58 16.41 -4.22
CA SER A 66 -3.14 16.67 -5.54
C SER A 66 -2.08 17.11 -6.56
N GLN A 67 -0.95 17.60 -6.10
CA GLN A 67 0.12 18.00 -7.01
C GLN A 67 0.97 16.82 -7.47
N TYR A 68 0.82 15.67 -6.85
CA TYR A 68 1.56 14.48 -7.25
C TYR A 68 0.69 13.67 -8.20
N THR A 69 1.06 13.67 -9.47
CA THR A 69 0.22 13.07 -10.52
C THR A 69 -0.14 11.62 -10.25
N ASN A 70 0.82 10.83 -9.80
CA ASN A 70 0.53 9.41 -9.57
C ASN A 70 -0.45 9.21 -8.41
N PHE A 71 -0.39 10.08 -7.41
CA PHE A 71 -1.31 10.01 -6.29
C PHE A 71 -2.68 10.54 -6.70
N ALA A 72 -2.71 11.64 -7.42
CA ALA A 72 -3.97 12.26 -7.84
C ALA A 72 -4.74 11.39 -8.85
N HIS A 73 -4.03 10.48 -9.51
CA HIS A 73 -4.64 9.58 -10.50
C HIS A 73 -4.23 8.14 -10.22
N SER A 74 -4.50 7.69 -9.01
CA SER A 74 -3.97 6.42 -8.54
C SER A 74 -4.64 5.19 -9.14
N GLN A 75 -5.86 5.32 -9.61
CA GLN A 75 -6.56 4.18 -10.21
C GLN A 75 -5.77 3.65 -11.41
N GLY A 76 -5.62 2.36 -11.46
CA GLY A 76 -4.87 1.72 -12.55
C GLY A 76 -3.38 1.65 -12.28
N GLY A 77 -2.90 2.32 -11.25
CA GLY A 77 -1.51 2.26 -10.87
C GLY A 77 -1.24 1.19 -9.84
N SER A 78 -0.15 1.33 -9.14
CA SER A 78 0.25 0.42 -8.07
C SER A 78 0.94 1.21 -6.97
N ALA A 79 1.02 0.60 -5.78
CA ALA A 79 1.59 1.28 -4.63
C ALA A 79 2.37 0.32 -3.77
N PHE A 80 3.40 0.83 -3.08
CA PHE A 80 4.20 0.01 -2.18
C PHE A 80 4.60 0.83 -0.96
N ASN A 81 4.48 0.20 0.22
CA ASN A 81 4.90 0.82 1.46
C ASN A 81 6.31 0.33 1.82
N ASN A 82 7.31 1.14 1.51
CA ASN A 82 8.69 0.85 1.87
C ASN A 82 9.11 1.63 3.12
N GLY A 83 8.14 1.88 4.00
CA GLY A 83 8.40 2.60 5.23
C GLY A 83 9.33 1.85 6.15
N ASN A 84 9.95 2.57 7.06
CA ASN A 84 10.93 1.97 7.96
C ASN A 84 10.29 1.15 9.05
N SER A 85 9.12 1.52 9.52
CA SER A 85 8.50 0.82 10.64
C SER A 85 6.98 0.82 10.67
N CYS A 86 6.32 1.68 9.90
CA CYS A 86 4.88 1.87 10.08
C CYS A 86 4.05 1.44 8.90
N ASN A 87 2.81 1.10 9.20
CA ASN A 87 1.79 1.03 8.16
C ASN A 87 1.41 2.44 7.76
N VAL A 88 0.84 2.59 6.58
CA VAL A 88 0.36 3.88 6.12
C VAL A 88 -1.11 3.75 5.76
N VAL A 89 -1.89 4.76 6.10
CA VAL A 89 -3.27 4.85 5.66
C VAL A 89 -3.32 5.89 4.56
N VAL A 90 -3.90 5.53 3.43
CA VAL A 90 -4.09 6.46 2.32
C VAL A 90 -5.57 6.77 2.22
N TYR A 91 -5.89 8.02 1.90
CA TYR A 91 -7.25 8.49 1.86
C TYR A 91 -7.58 9.03 0.49
N ALA A 92 -8.82 8.82 0.08
CA ALA A 92 -9.26 9.31 -1.23
C ALA A 92 -9.31 10.82 -1.30
N ASP A 93 -9.59 11.46 -0.17
CA ASP A 93 -9.73 12.91 -0.12
C ASP A 93 -8.61 13.55 0.68
N LYS A 94 -8.53 14.87 0.61
CA LYS A 94 -7.55 15.63 1.36
C LYS A 94 -7.83 15.57 2.86
N ASN A 95 -6.85 15.89 3.64
CA ASN A 95 -6.98 16.05 5.10
C ASN A 95 -7.45 14.79 5.82
N ALA A 96 -7.02 13.62 5.32
CA ALA A 96 -7.38 12.33 5.91
C ALA A 96 -8.89 12.12 5.94
N GLN A 97 -9.57 12.58 4.93
CA GLN A 97 -11.00 12.42 4.80
C GLN A 97 -11.34 11.40 3.71
N GLY A 98 -12.57 10.95 3.74
CA GLY A 98 -13.03 9.96 2.78
C GLY A 98 -12.60 8.56 3.16
N GLN A 99 -12.70 7.67 2.21
CA GLN A 99 -12.36 6.27 2.45
C GLN A 99 -10.85 6.13 2.68
N GLY A 100 -10.50 5.49 3.78
CA GLY A 100 -9.11 5.19 4.08
C GLY A 100 -8.80 3.72 3.81
N TRP A 101 -7.60 3.46 3.37
CA TRP A 101 -7.13 2.12 3.09
C TRP A 101 -5.76 1.93 3.70
N ILE A 102 -5.58 0.82 4.41
CA ILE A 102 -4.31 0.53 5.06
C ILE A 102 -3.40 -0.17 4.07
N LEU A 103 -2.21 0.35 3.89
CA LEU A 103 -1.16 -0.34 3.16
C LEU A 103 -0.09 -0.74 4.17
N TYR A 104 0.01 -2.03 4.42
CA TYR A 104 0.90 -2.55 5.45
C TYR A 104 2.36 -2.39 5.06
N ARG A 105 3.19 -2.18 6.07
CA ARG A 105 4.61 -2.02 5.84
C ARG A 105 5.18 -3.23 5.11
N GLY A 106 5.98 -2.98 4.10
CA GLY A 106 6.60 -4.04 3.32
C GLY A 106 5.67 -4.75 2.36
N GLN A 107 4.49 -4.21 2.15
CA GLN A 107 3.51 -4.78 1.25
C GLN A 107 3.16 -3.80 0.14
N GLY A 108 2.58 -4.31 -0.91
CA GLY A 108 2.18 -3.47 -2.02
C GLY A 108 0.87 -3.90 -2.63
N TRP A 109 0.29 -3.01 -3.42
CA TRP A 109 -0.88 -3.29 -4.23
C TRP A 109 -0.45 -3.24 -5.67
N THR A 110 -0.52 -4.38 -6.34
CA THR A 110 -0.09 -4.47 -7.74
C THR A 110 -1.04 -3.78 -8.70
N LEU A 111 -2.27 -3.56 -8.27
CA LEU A 111 -3.26 -2.83 -9.07
C LEU A 111 -4.22 -2.10 -8.15
N ILE A 112 -4.27 -0.79 -8.29
CA ILE A 112 -5.22 0.03 -7.56
C ILE A 112 -6.49 0.08 -8.39
N GLY A 113 -7.57 -0.38 -7.77
CA GLY A 113 -8.85 -0.47 -8.46
C GLY A 113 -9.61 0.84 -8.50
N ASP A 114 -10.82 0.77 -9.03
CA ASP A 114 -11.63 1.96 -9.25
C ASP A 114 -12.26 2.50 -7.97
N ASN A 115 -12.16 1.78 -6.86
CA ASN A 115 -12.66 2.29 -5.59
C ASN A 115 -11.63 3.17 -4.87
N LEU A 116 -10.46 3.38 -5.46
CA LEU A 116 -9.50 4.36 -4.97
C LEU A 116 -8.96 5.15 -6.15
N PRO A 117 -9.78 6.00 -6.74
CA PRO A 117 -9.37 6.74 -7.93
C PRO A 117 -8.32 7.80 -7.65
N THR A 118 -8.26 8.26 -6.42
CA THR A 118 -7.31 9.27 -6.00
C THR A 118 -6.76 8.91 -4.63
N ILE A 119 -5.52 9.28 -4.38
CA ILE A 119 -4.93 9.27 -3.06
C ILE A 119 -4.52 10.71 -2.80
N LEU A 120 -5.32 11.42 -2.03
CA LEU A 120 -5.10 12.84 -1.83
C LEU A 120 -4.52 13.20 -0.46
N SER A 121 -4.43 12.23 0.44
CA SER A 121 -3.74 12.43 1.71
C SER A 121 -3.29 11.10 2.28
N ASN A 122 -2.37 11.16 3.21
CA ASN A 122 -1.88 9.95 3.88
C ASN A 122 -1.46 10.22 5.31
N ARG A 123 -1.50 9.17 6.12
CA ARG A 123 -1.02 9.23 7.51
C ARG A 123 -0.19 8.00 7.80
N TRP A 124 0.97 8.22 8.38
CA TRP A 124 1.84 7.16 8.86
C TRP A 124 1.54 6.84 10.32
N CYS A 125 1.73 5.58 10.69
CA CYS A 125 1.78 5.16 12.09
C CYS A 125 0.49 5.36 12.89
N THR A 126 -0.65 5.40 12.22
CA THR A 126 -1.93 5.52 12.93
C THR A 126 -2.60 4.18 13.17
N VAL A 127 -2.10 3.15 12.55
CA VAL A 127 -2.64 1.79 12.71
C VAL A 127 -1.52 0.77 12.80
#